data_31b00526c7c3e138b1d9f69502e05105
#
_entry.id   31b00526c7c3e138b1d9f69502e05105
#
_cell.length_a   1.000
_cell.length_b   1.000
_cell.length_c   1.000
_cell.angle_alpha   90.00
_cell.angle_beta   90.00
_cell.angle_gamma   90.00
#
_symmetry.space_group_name_H-M   'P 1'
#
loop_
_entity.id
_entity.type
_entity.pdbx_description
1 polymer ?
#
loop_
_entity_poly.entity_id
_entity_poly.type
_entity_poly.pdbx_seq_one_letter_code
_entity_poly.pdbx_strand_id
1 'polypeptide(L)'
;MRKIVALMFLLIVALFGYAGRGIGELVATEHIDSASVAVMIVDLHNDSVLESFNATKSMIPASVMKAVTIGSLIGSTGIDYRYSTRVYMCGDVVNGVLNGNLLIVGGGDPSLNAQSGPQSGDIVEECVNALKKEGVNQIKGDIKVNQSIFPAPSVHPTWAMEDLKYGYGAGCFGINFENNCHTKGSQSYSMANPAATMIRRIKEACGNAGIAIDGMTLNDANSRKLIVDHRSATIDEIMRHCMRVSDNLYAESMLRTLAMVEGQSATTANGVELENKMWRGKNLSFNGVNIVDGSGLSRTNRMTATFLTDVLKEMSGNVDYVSFFPLAGQEGTLKSFLKDTELDSYIALKTGSMRGIQCYAGYKLDDDYAPTHVVVIMINNFKCSRSIVRELCEKMLLKTFIQ
;
A
#
# COMPACT_ATOMS: atom_id res chain seq x y z
N MET A 1 -40.81 -21.34 23.87
CA MET A 1 -39.92 -21.07 22.72
C MET A 1 -38.90 -19.95 22.99
N ARG A 2 -39.29 -18.74 23.40
CA ARG A 2 -38.32 -17.62 23.68
C ARG A 2 -37.22 -17.96 24.69
N LYS A 3 -37.52 -18.70 25.78
CA LYS A 3 -36.51 -19.09 26.79
C LYS A 3 -35.55 -20.18 26.32
N ILE A 4 -35.99 -21.07 25.41
CA ILE A 4 -35.13 -22.13 24.83
C ILE A 4 -34.16 -21.51 23.80
N VAL A 5 -34.63 -20.55 23.01
CA VAL A 5 -33.78 -19.80 22.07
C VAL A 5 -32.72 -19.00 22.80
N ALA A 6 -33.05 -18.33 23.91
CA ALA A 6 -32.10 -17.61 24.74
C ALA A 6 -31.07 -18.55 25.41
N LEU A 7 -31.47 -19.74 25.82
CA LEU A 7 -30.55 -20.72 26.42
C LEU A 7 -29.65 -21.38 25.38
N MET A 8 -30.13 -21.64 24.15
CA MET A 8 -29.29 -22.07 23.04
C MET A 8 -28.30 -20.98 22.62
N PHE A 9 -28.68 -19.68 22.64
CA PHE A 9 -27.78 -18.56 22.36
C PHE A 9 -26.67 -18.43 23.41
N LEU A 10 -26.99 -18.61 24.70
CA LEU A 10 -26.00 -18.65 25.79
C LEU A 10 -25.05 -19.87 25.70
N LEU A 11 -25.54 -21.04 25.26
CA LEU A 11 -24.70 -22.21 25.05
C LEU A 11 -23.80 -22.11 23.81
N ILE A 12 -24.26 -21.44 22.76
CA ILE A 12 -23.46 -21.17 21.54
C ILE A 12 -22.33 -20.19 21.87
N VAL A 13 -22.58 -19.16 22.68
CA VAL A 13 -21.56 -18.20 23.14
C VAL A 13 -20.48 -18.88 23.99
N ALA A 14 -20.85 -19.86 24.81
CA ALA A 14 -19.90 -20.63 25.64
C ALA A 14 -19.04 -21.62 24.84
N LEU A 15 -19.46 -22.01 23.62
CA LEU A 15 -18.72 -22.93 22.74
C LEU A 15 -17.75 -22.22 21.76
N PHE A 16 -17.87 -20.90 21.53
CA PHE A 16 -17.10 -20.14 20.54
C PHE A 16 -16.13 -19.10 21.10
N GLY A 17 -15.82 -19.14 22.40
CA GLY A 17 -14.88 -18.20 23.01
C GLY A 17 -15.57 -16.97 23.60
N TYR A 18 -14.82 -16.25 24.41
CA TYR A 18 -15.25 -15.07 25.14
C TYR A 18 -15.69 -13.95 24.17
N ALA A 19 -16.98 -13.76 23.98
CA ALA A 19 -17.50 -12.62 23.26
C ALA A 19 -17.69 -11.47 24.25
N GLY A 20 -16.94 -10.38 24.08
CA GLY A 20 -17.11 -9.15 24.82
C GLY A 20 -18.45 -8.46 24.50
N ARG A 21 -18.70 -7.32 25.12
CA ARG A 21 -19.98 -6.60 25.00
C ARG A 21 -20.24 -6.07 23.57
N GLY A 22 -19.19 -5.65 22.86
CA GLY A 22 -19.31 -5.01 21.55
C GLY A 22 -19.61 -5.98 20.43
N ILE A 23 -19.02 -7.19 20.45
CA ILE A 23 -19.21 -8.18 19.37
C ILE A 23 -20.68 -8.60 19.20
N GLY A 24 -21.48 -8.55 20.28
CA GLY A 24 -22.90 -8.86 20.23
C GLY A 24 -23.68 -7.96 19.25
N GLU A 25 -23.31 -6.69 19.14
CA GLU A 25 -23.93 -5.74 18.19
C GLU A 25 -23.63 -6.15 16.73
N LEU A 26 -22.44 -6.69 16.48
CA LEU A 26 -22.02 -7.07 15.16
C LEU A 26 -22.63 -8.39 14.69
N VAL A 27 -22.75 -9.39 15.57
CA VAL A 27 -23.16 -10.76 15.17
C VAL A 27 -24.66 -11.05 15.37
N ALA A 28 -25.39 -10.22 16.13
CA ALA A 28 -26.82 -10.38 16.39
C ALA A 28 -27.74 -9.81 15.30
N THR A 29 -27.17 -9.29 14.21
CA THR A 29 -27.94 -8.63 13.15
C THR A 29 -28.19 -9.56 11.95
N GLU A 30 -29.41 -9.49 11.40
CA GLU A 30 -29.77 -10.22 10.15
C GLU A 30 -29.02 -9.71 8.92
N HIS A 31 -28.44 -8.50 8.99
CA HIS A 31 -27.73 -7.91 7.85
C HIS A 31 -26.45 -8.64 7.45
N ILE A 32 -25.83 -9.36 8.39
CA ILE A 32 -24.56 -10.10 8.13
C ILE A 32 -24.65 -11.58 8.48
N ASP A 33 -25.86 -12.15 8.59
CA ASP A 33 -26.10 -13.58 8.91
C ASP A 33 -25.25 -14.54 8.08
N SER A 34 -25.09 -14.26 6.77
CA SER A 34 -24.31 -15.09 5.86
C SER A 34 -22.85 -14.70 5.80
N ALA A 35 -22.43 -13.64 6.51
CA ALA A 35 -21.06 -13.16 6.52
C ALA A 35 -20.16 -14.03 7.41
N SER A 36 -18.89 -14.07 7.06
CA SER A 36 -17.84 -14.54 7.95
C SER A 36 -17.30 -13.35 8.74
N VAL A 37 -17.37 -13.42 10.06
CA VAL A 37 -16.87 -12.38 10.97
C VAL A 37 -15.71 -12.94 11.77
N ALA A 38 -14.63 -12.16 11.91
CA ALA A 38 -13.53 -12.38 12.84
C ALA A 38 -13.16 -11.07 13.50
N VAL A 39 -13.01 -11.07 14.82
CA VAL A 39 -12.67 -9.89 15.62
C VAL A 39 -11.63 -10.28 16.66
N MET A 40 -10.68 -9.37 16.91
CA MET A 40 -9.78 -9.43 18.06
C MET A 40 -9.43 -8.01 18.51
N ILE A 41 -9.70 -7.69 19.79
CA ILE A 41 -9.32 -6.43 20.43
C ILE A 41 -8.56 -6.78 21.70
N VAL A 42 -7.34 -6.24 21.83
CA VAL A 42 -6.41 -6.57 22.92
C VAL A 42 -5.88 -5.28 23.54
N ASP A 43 -5.88 -5.22 24.87
CA ASP A 43 -5.22 -4.18 25.64
C ASP A 43 -3.69 -4.40 25.61
N LEU A 44 -2.94 -3.38 25.21
CA LEU A 44 -1.48 -3.42 25.07
C LEU A 44 -0.73 -3.33 26.41
N HIS A 45 -1.40 -2.87 27.50
CA HIS A 45 -0.74 -2.74 28.80
C HIS A 45 -0.65 -4.08 29.55
N ASN A 46 -1.65 -4.94 29.39
CA ASN A 46 -1.77 -6.15 30.19
C ASN A 46 -2.08 -7.41 29.37
N ASP A 47 -2.09 -7.29 28.04
CA ASP A 47 -2.40 -8.37 27.09
C ASP A 47 -3.81 -8.98 27.26
N SER A 48 -4.71 -8.31 27.98
CA SER A 48 -6.08 -8.82 28.13
C SER A 48 -6.87 -8.69 26.85
N VAL A 49 -7.65 -9.72 26.53
CA VAL A 49 -8.53 -9.75 25.36
C VAL A 49 -9.88 -9.15 25.75
N LEU A 50 -10.21 -8.01 25.16
CA LEU A 50 -11.52 -7.33 25.35
C LEU A 50 -12.60 -7.98 24.49
N GLU A 51 -12.29 -8.25 23.23
CA GLU A 51 -13.19 -8.85 22.26
C GLU A 51 -12.44 -9.96 21.49
N SER A 52 -13.07 -11.13 21.37
CA SER A 52 -12.55 -12.23 20.54
C SER A 52 -13.67 -13.01 19.93
N PHE A 53 -13.71 -13.09 18.60
CA PHE A 53 -14.67 -13.89 17.87
C PHE A 53 -14.02 -14.46 16.59
N ASN A 54 -14.02 -15.78 16.43
CA ASN A 54 -13.41 -16.45 15.28
C ASN A 54 -11.99 -15.96 14.95
N ALA A 55 -11.20 -15.52 15.95
CA ALA A 55 -9.94 -14.82 15.75
C ALA A 55 -8.90 -15.62 14.93
N THR A 56 -8.97 -16.96 14.96
CA THR A 56 -8.10 -17.86 14.19
C THR A 56 -8.68 -18.24 12.81
N LYS A 57 -9.86 -17.74 12.46
CA LYS A 57 -10.47 -18.02 11.15
C LYS A 57 -9.69 -17.36 10.03
N SER A 58 -9.37 -18.14 8.99
CA SER A 58 -8.69 -17.66 7.78
C SER A 58 -9.64 -16.80 6.94
N MET A 59 -9.31 -15.52 6.76
CA MET A 59 -10.12 -14.49 6.10
C MET A 59 -9.35 -13.80 4.99
N ILE A 60 -10.04 -13.19 4.03
CA ILE A 60 -9.43 -12.30 3.04
C ILE A 60 -9.21 -10.94 3.72
N PRO A 61 -7.94 -10.45 3.81
CA PRO A 61 -7.64 -9.22 4.53
C PRO A 61 -7.99 -7.95 3.73
N ALA A 62 -8.03 -8.03 2.40
CA ALA A 62 -7.98 -6.85 1.55
C ALA A 62 -6.82 -5.93 1.96
N SER A 63 -6.98 -4.61 1.86
CA SER A 63 -5.88 -3.65 2.07
C SER A 63 -5.38 -3.48 3.51
N VAL A 64 -5.92 -4.20 4.51
CA VAL A 64 -5.24 -4.25 5.83
C VAL A 64 -3.91 -5.01 5.75
N MET A 65 -3.68 -5.79 4.66
CA MET A 65 -2.39 -6.35 4.27
C MET A 65 -1.27 -5.30 4.31
N LYS A 66 -1.53 -4.07 3.89
CA LYS A 66 -0.53 -2.99 3.83
C LYS A 66 0.13 -2.68 5.17
N ALA A 67 -0.58 -2.91 6.28
CA ALA A 67 0.02 -2.80 7.60
C ALA A 67 1.16 -3.82 7.79
N VAL A 68 0.99 -5.05 7.31
CA VAL A 68 2.01 -6.10 7.37
C VAL A 68 3.20 -5.74 6.48
N THR A 69 2.95 -5.33 5.23
CA THR A 69 3.99 -4.96 4.25
C THR A 69 4.83 -3.77 4.73
N ILE A 70 4.20 -2.73 5.26
CA ILE A 70 4.90 -1.55 5.79
C ILE A 70 5.68 -1.90 7.05
N GLY A 71 5.10 -2.70 7.95
CA GLY A 71 5.80 -3.20 9.14
C GLY A 71 7.05 -4.00 8.79
N SER A 72 7.02 -4.73 7.67
CA SER A 72 8.19 -5.48 7.18
C SER A 72 9.28 -4.57 6.62
N LEU A 73 8.91 -3.53 5.87
CA LEU A 73 9.87 -2.67 5.17
C LEU A 73 10.55 -1.67 6.12
N ILE A 74 9.83 -1.07 7.05
CA ILE A 74 10.34 0.01 7.92
C ILE A 74 11.57 -0.43 8.71
N GLY A 75 11.63 -1.69 9.12
CA GLY A 75 12.77 -2.28 9.82
C GLY A 75 14.03 -2.42 8.94
N SER A 76 13.87 -2.54 7.63
CA SER A 76 14.97 -2.75 6.67
C SER A 76 15.47 -1.45 6.05
N THR A 77 14.63 -0.42 5.91
CA THR A 77 15.01 0.85 5.24
C THR A 77 15.22 2.01 6.21
N GLY A 78 14.61 2.00 7.39
CA GLY A 78 14.38 3.22 8.17
C GLY A 78 13.36 4.13 7.46
N ILE A 79 13.21 5.36 7.96
CA ILE A 79 12.22 6.35 7.46
C ILE A 79 12.78 7.35 6.43
N ASP A 80 14.11 7.48 6.34
CA ASP A 80 14.79 8.46 5.47
C ASP A 80 15.13 7.92 4.08
N TYR A 81 14.89 6.64 3.81
CA TYR A 81 15.16 6.05 2.51
C TYR A 81 14.44 6.83 1.40
N ARG A 82 15.12 6.99 0.26
CA ARG A 82 14.57 7.62 -0.95
C ARG A 82 14.91 6.79 -2.17
N TYR A 83 13.93 6.57 -3.02
CA TYR A 83 14.16 6.02 -4.35
C TYR A 83 15.03 6.97 -5.18
N SER A 84 15.74 6.44 -6.18
CA SER A 84 16.56 7.23 -7.09
C SER A 84 16.29 6.82 -8.54
N THR A 85 15.79 7.77 -9.35
CA THR A 85 15.68 7.61 -10.80
C THR A 85 16.76 8.45 -11.46
N ARG A 86 17.63 7.83 -12.26
CA ARG A 86 18.83 8.48 -12.80
C ARG A 86 18.74 8.65 -14.30
N VAL A 87 19.24 9.81 -14.79
CA VAL A 87 19.32 10.11 -16.23
C VAL A 87 20.75 10.31 -16.62
N TYR A 88 21.18 9.61 -17.68
CA TYR A 88 22.52 9.66 -18.21
C TYR A 88 22.51 10.10 -19.68
N MET A 89 23.46 10.95 -20.06
CA MET A 89 23.88 11.07 -21.44
C MET A 89 24.86 9.93 -21.76
N CYS A 90 24.59 9.18 -22.84
CA CYS A 90 25.41 8.07 -23.30
C CYS A 90 26.00 8.45 -24.66
N GLY A 91 27.18 9.07 -24.67
CA GLY A 91 27.87 9.61 -25.84
C GLY A 91 28.46 10.98 -25.58
N ASP A 92 29.15 11.53 -26.59
CA ASP A 92 29.86 12.82 -26.49
C ASP A 92 28.98 13.95 -27.02
N VAL A 93 29.10 15.13 -26.40
CA VAL A 93 28.46 16.36 -26.86
C VAL A 93 29.48 17.15 -27.70
N VAL A 94 29.16 17.39 -28.97
CA VAL A 94 30.00 18.16 -29.90
C VAL A 94 29.14 19.26 -30.55
N ASN A 95 29.52 20.50 -30.38
CA ASN A 95 28.79 21.67 -30.90
C ASN A 95 27.27 21.65 -30.55
N GLY A 96 26.94 21.28 -29.31
CA GLY A 96 25.56 21.23 -28.83
C GLY A 96 24.80 19.95 -29.25
N VAL A 97 25.42 19.03 -29.95
CA VAL A 97 24.80 17.78 -30.40
C VAL A 97 25.30 16.60 -29.55
N LEU A 98 24.41 15.92 -28.84
CA LEU A 98 24.71 14.65 -28.20
C LEU A 98 24.74 13.54 -29.26
N ASN A 99 25.96 13.05 -29.56
CA ASN A 99 26.17 11.90 -30.46
C ASN A 99 25.95 10.58 -29.69
N GLY A 100 24.72 10.34 -29.28
CA GLY A 100 24.37 9.20 -28.43
C GLY A 100 22.93 9.23 -27.98
N ASN A 101 22.65 8.43 -26.94
CA ASN A 101 21.30 8.24 -26.36
C ASN A 101 21.16 8.96 -25.02
N LEU A 102 19.94 9.26 -24.63
CA LEU A 102 19.59 9.54 -23.25
C LEU A 102 19.14 8.22 -22.59
N LEU A 103 19.75 7.83 -21.47
CA LEU A 103 19.39 6.61 -20.74
C LEU A 103 18.77 6.97 -19.40
N ILE A 104 17.56 6.50 -19.16
CA ILE A 104 16.87 6.63 -17.87
C ILE A 104 16.90 5.29 -17.14
N VAL A 105 17.40 5.29 -15.91
CA VAL A 105 17.48 4.11 -15.06
C VAL A 105 16.50 4.27 -13.91
N GLY A 106 15.46 3.44 -13.89
CA GLY A 106 14.42 3.48 -12.87
C GLY A 106 14.88 2.94 -11.53
N GLY A 107 14.38 3.54 -10.47
CA GLY A 107 14.61 3.15 -9.08
C GLY A 107 13.44 2.43 -8.41
N GLY A 108 12.35 2.16 -9.12
CA GLY A 108 11.14 1.56 -8.54
C GLY A 108 10.25 2.54 -7.77
N ASP A 109 10.53 3.84 -7.84
CA ASP A 109 9.78 4.90 -7.16
C ASP A 109 8.30 4.90 -7.57
N PRO A 110 7.34 4.67 -6.64
CA PRO A 110 5.92 4.72 -6.96
C PRO A 110 5.38 6.14 -7.08
N SER A 111 6.15 7.15 -6.61
CA SER A 111 5.74 8.55 -6.54
C SER A 111 6.28 9.41 -7.68
N LEU A 112 7.01 8.82 -8.65
CA LEU A 112 7.64 9.56 -9.74
C LEU A 112 6.62 10.33 -10.58
N ASN A 113 6.69 11.66 -10.55
CA ASN A 113 5.70 12.56 -11.17
C ASN A 113 4.24 12.21 -10.83
N ALA A 114 3.99 11.73 -9.61
CA ALA A 114 2.66 11.33 -9.20
C ALA A 114 1.67 12.51 -9.30
N GLN A 115 0.48 12.26 -9.85
CA GLN A 115 -0.60 13.26 -9.92
C GLN A 115 -1.23 13.55 -8.55
N SER A 116 -1.04 12.63 -7.61
CA SER A 116 -1.48 12.74 -6.21
C SER A 116 -0.53 11.98 -5.32
N GLY A 117 -0.27 12.51 -4.12
CA GLY A 117 0.64 11.90 -3.16
C GLY A 117 1.87 12.76 -2.87
N PRO A 118 2.92 12.18 -2.28
CA PRO A 118 4.16 12.87 -2.00
C PRO A 118 4.81 13.40 -3.27
N GLN A 119 5.31 14.63 -3.22
CA GLN A 119 5.95 15.31 -4.35
C GLN A 119 7.47 15.40 -4.11
N SER A 120 8.24 15.19 -5.17
CA SER A 120 9.71 15.22 -5.13
C SER A 120 10.35 16.05 -6.26
N GLY A 121 9.54 16.79 -7.01
CA GLY A 121 9.95 17.49 -8.22
C GLY A 121 9.40 16.84 -9.48
N ASP A 122 9.76 17.39 -10.64
CA ASP A 122 9.35 16.91 -11.96
C ASP A 122 10.58 16.44 -12.74
N ILE A 123 10.72 15.12 -12.89
CA ILE A 123 11.85 14.52 -13.61
C ILE A 123 11.90 14.97 -15.08
N VAL A 124 10.76 15.30 -15.70
CA VAL A 124 10.69 15.77 -17.08
C VAL A 124 11.35 17.17 -17.18
N GLU A 125 11.01 18.06 -16.26
CA GLU A 125 11.61 19.39 -16.17
C GLU A 125 13.11 19.29 -15.82
N GLU A 126 13.48 18.45 -14.86
CA GLU A 126 14.87 18.20 -14.47
C GLU A 126 15.72 17.71 -15.65
N CYS A 127 15.18 16.80 -16.49
CA CYS A 127 15.85 16.33 -17.70
C CYS A 127 16.12 17.47 -18.68
N VAL A 128 15.13 18.30 -18.97
CA VAL A 128 15.28 19.44 -19.91
C VAL A 128 16.29 20.44 -19.39
N ASN A 129 16.20 20.79 -18.10
CA ASN A 129 17.12 21.75 -17.46
C ASN A 129 18.57 21.21 -17.45
N ALA A 130 18.76 19.93 -17.19
CA ALA A 130 20.08 19.30 -17.22
C ALA A 130 20.67 19.29 -18.63
N LEU A 131 19.88 18.94 -19.66
CA LEU A 131 20.34 19.00 -21.07
C LEU A 131 20.74 20.41 -21.47
N LYS A 132 19.96 21.43 -21.12
CA LYS A 132 20.32 22.84 -21.36
C LYS A 132 21.61 23.25 -20.65
N LYS A 133 21.81 22.84 -19.41
CA LYS A 133 23.02 23.08 -18.63
C LYS A 133 24.25 22.44 -19.28
N GLU A 134 24.09 21.29 -19.92
CA GLU A 134 25.12 20.62 -20.68
C GLU A 134 25.32 21.22 -22.11
N GLY A 135 24.58 22.26 -22.47
CA GLY A 135 24.62 22.92 -23.78
C GLY A 135 24.04 22.06 -24.92
N VAL A 136 23.21 21.06 -24.60
CA VAL A 136 22.61 20.17 -25.61
C VAL A 136 21.39 20.83 -26.25
N ASN A 137 21.39 20.94 -27.57
CA ASN A 137 20.28 21.42 -28.40
C ASN A 137 19.75 20.34 -29.37
N GLN A 138 20.49 19.23 -29.52
CA GLN A 138 20.08 18.10 -30.33
C GLN A 138 20.60 16.78 -29.74
N ILE A 139 19.78 15.74 -29.77
CA ILE A 139 20.12 14.36 -29.44
C ILE A 139 19.94 13.52 -30.72
N LYS A 140 21.03 12.95 -31.24
CA LYS A 140 20.97 12.10 -32.45
C LYS A 140 20.27 10.76 -32.20
N GLY A 141 20.52 10.16 -31.05
CA GLY A 141 19.90 8.91 -30.65
C GLY A 141 18.48 9.09 -30.12
N ASP A 142 18.07 8.17 -29.28
CA ASP A 142 16.74 8.14 -28.68
C ASP A 142 16.81 8.13 -27.14
N ILE A 143 15.67 8.22 -26.48
CA ILE A 143 15.52 8.03 -25.06
C ILE A 143 15.32 6.54 -24.79
N LYS A 144 16.25 5.94 -24.05
CA LYS A 144 16.19 4.55 -23.60
C LYS A 144 15.85 4.46 -22.14
N VAL A 145 15.12 3.43 -21.74
CA VAL A 145 14.75 3.18 -20.35
C VAL A 145 15.24 1.81 -19.89
N ASN A 146 15.92 1.80 -18.76
CA ASN A 146 16.21 0.59 -18.01
C ASN A 146 15.33 0.53 -16.76
N GLN A 147 14.41 -0.43 -16.72
CA GLN A 147 13.52 -0.69 -15.61
C GLN A 147 13.72 -2.05 -14.96
N SER A 148 14.90 -2.66 -15.17
CA SER A 148 15.25 -4.01 -14.69
C SER A 148 15.29 -4.14 -13.17
N ILE A 149 15.25 -3.02 -12.43
CA ILE A 149 15.23 -3.02 -10.96
C ILE A 149 14.04 -3.83 -10.43
N PHE A 150 12.88 -3.74 -11.08
CA PHE A 150 11.71 -4.56 -10.78
C PHE A 150 11.43 -5.51 -11.94
N PRO A 151 11.88 -6.78 -11.87
CA PRO A 151 11.65 -7.76 -12.93
C PRO A 151 10.16 -8.06 -13.16
N ALA A 152 9.84 -8.53 -14.36
CA ALA A 152 8.50 -9.05 -14.66
C ALA A 152 8.16 -10.27 -13.76
N PRO A 153 6.85 -10.53 -13.54
CA PRO A 153 5.70 -9.80 -14.04
C PRO A 153 5.43 -8.52 -13.23
N SER A 154 4.91 -7.48 -13.88
CA SER A 154 4.50 -6.22 -13.22
C SER A 154 3.17 -6.34 -12.50
N VAL A 155 2.34 -7.31 -12.88
CA VAL A 155 1.01 -7.60 -12.33
C VAL A 155 1.06 -8.98 -11.69
N HIS A 156 0.50 -9.13 -10.48
CA HIS A 156 0.45 -10.44 -9.84
C HIS A 156 -0.58 -11.35 -10.53
N PRO A 157 -0.25 -12.64 -10.81
CA PRO A 157 -1.11 -13.53 -11.62
C PRO A 157 -2.45 -13.87 -10.96
N THR A 158 -2.60 -13.66 -9.65
CA THR A 158 -3.86 -13.92 -8.93
C THR A 158 -4.77 -12.70 -8.81
N TRP A 159 -4.39 -11.56 -9.40
CA TRP A 159 -5.27 -10.40 -9.45
C TRP A 159 -6.41 -10.62 -10.44
N ALA A 160 -7.60 -10.14 -10.10
CA ALA A 160 -8.76 -10.30 -10.96
C ALA A 160 -8.61 -9.47 -12.24
N MET A 161 -8.88 -10.08 -13.39
CA MET A 161 -8.74 -9.44 -14.71
C MET A 161 -9.55 -8.14 -14.83
N GLU A 162 -10.72 -8.09 -14.20
CA GLU A 162 -11.56 -6.90 -14.17
C GLU A 162 -10.94 -5.72 -13.41
N ASP A 163 -10.05 -5.97 -12.45
CA ASP A 163 -9.38 -4.94 -11.66
C ASP A 163 -8.23 -4.28 -12.44
N LEU A 164 -7.57 -5.03 -13.34
CA LEU A 164 -6.34 -4.59 -14.03
C LEU A 164 -6.55 -3.37 -14.94
N LYS A 165 -7.77 -3.09 -15.37
CA LYS A 165 -8.08 -1.91 -16.20
C LYS A 165 -8.15 -0.62 -15.40
N TYR A 166 -8.30 -0.67 -14.08
CA TYR A 166 -8.45 0.50 -13.21
C TYR A 166 -7.13 0.90 -12.58
N GLY A 167 -7.00 2.17 -12.18
CA GLY A 167 -5.78 2.69 -11.57
C GLY A 167 -5.33 1.91 -10.32
N TYR A 168 -6.28 1.42 -9.50
CA TYR A 168 -5.96 0.59 -8.34
C TYR A 168 -5.42 -0.81 -8.67
N GLY A 169 -5.57 -1.27 -9.91
CA GLY A 169 -5.03 -2.53 -10.43
C GLY A 169 -3.83 -2.33 -11.36
N ALA A 170 -3.26 -1.14 -11.40
CA ALA A 170 -2.09 -0.84 -12.20
C ALA A 170 -0.89 -1.72 -11.80
N GLY A 171 -0.13 -2.17 -12.79
CA GLY A 171 1.09 -2.94 -12.57
C GLY A 171 2.19 -2.09 -11.91
N CYS A 172 3.12 -2.77 -11.21
CA CYS A 172 4.30 -2.19 -10.60
C CYS A 172 5.54 -2.44 -11.47
N PHE A 173 6.23 -1.38 -11.87
CA PHE A 173 7.36 -1.40 -12.79
C PHE A 173 8.61 -0.79 -12.16
N GLY A 174 9.77 -1.00 -12.77
CA GLY A 174 11.00 -0.30 -12.37
C GLY A 174 10.97 1.21 -12.65
N ILE A 175 10.14 1.64 -13.60
CA ILE A 175 9.68 3.03 -13.78
C ILE A 175 8.18 3.04 -13.58
N ASN A 176 7.73 3.64 -12.48
CA ASN A 176 6.35 4.05 -12.29
C ASN A 176 6.28 5.56 -12.61
N PHE A 177 5.27 5.97 -13.31
CA PHE A 177 5.13 7.36 -13.76
C PHE A 177 3.68 7.80 -13.75
N GLU A 178 3.39 8.99 -13.20
CA GLU A 178 2.03 9.52 -13.08
C GLU A 178 1.07 8.50 -12.41
N ASN A 179 1.49 7.85 -11.28
CA ASN A 179 0.76 6.79 -10.58
C ASN A 179 0.40 5.58 -11.47
N ASN A 180 1.09 5.36 -12.59
CA ASN A 180 0.78 4.33 -13.60
C ASN A 180 -0.67 4.35 -14.07
N CYS A 181 -1.29 5.52 -14.10
CA CYS A 181 -2.69 5.66 -14.50
C CYS A 181 -2.98 6.98 -15.23
N HIS A 182 -4.09 6.99 -15.92
CA HIS A 182 -4.67 8.20 -16.54
C HIS A 182 -6.13 8.36 -16.12
N THR A 183 -6.55 9.59 -15.94
CA THR A 183 -7.92 9.91 -15.52
C THR A 183 -8.81 10.23 -16.72
N LYS A 184 -10.01 9.66 -16.75
CA LYS A 184 -11.07 10.01 -17.70
C LYS A 184 -12.38 10.23 -16.94
N GLY A 185 -12.80 11.49 -16.86
CA GLY A 185 -13.89 11.89 -15.97
C GLY A 185 -13.49 11.68 -14.51
N SER A 186 -14.31 11.01 -13.73
CA SER A 186 -14.03 10.66 -12.34
C SER A 186 -13.29 9.31 -12.15
N GLN A 187 -13.01 8.60 -13.25
CA GLN A 187 -12.44 7.25 -13.21
C GLN A 187 -10.96 7.27 -13.58
N SER A 188 -10.14 6.58 -12.78
CA SER A 188 -8.74 6.31 -13.08
C SER A 188 -8.57 4.94 -13.73
N TYR A 189 -7.78 4.90 -14.81
CA TYR A 189 -7.48 3.70 -15.59
C TYR A 189 -5.97 3.42 -15.58
N SER A 190 -5.58 2.15 -15.54
CA SER A 190 -4.19 1.74 -15.55
C SER A 190 -3.48 2.04 -16.87
N MET A 191 -2.18 2.36 -16.80
CA MET A 191 -1.28 2.43 -17.94
C MET A 191 -0.56 1.08 -18.11
N ALA A 192 -0.59 0.56 -19.33
CA ALA A 192 0.14 -0.66 -19.65
C ALA A 192 1.67 -0.44 -19.74
N ASN A 193 2.10 0.79 -20.03
CA ASN A 193 3.52 1.13 -20.20
C ASN A 193 3.80 2.57 -19.70
N PRO A 194 4.01 2.76 -18.39
CA PRO A 194 4.32 4.08 -17.83
C PRO A 194 5.63 4.67 -18.38
N ALA A 195 6.65 3.84 -18.66
CA ALA A 195 7.91 4.28 -19.24
C ALA A 195 7.72 4.93 -20.62
N ALA A 196 6.85 4.38 -21.47
CA ALA A 196 6.54 4.99 -22.78
C ALA A 196 5.84 6.36 -22.59
N THR A 197 4.99 6.51 -21.58
CA THR A 197 4.37 7.81 -21.26
C THR A 197 5.43 8.82 -20.82
N MET A 198 6.36 8.43 -19.95
CA MET A 198 7.47 9.28 -19.52
C MET A 198 8.35 9.70 -20.71
N ILE A 199 8.74 8.77 -21.60
CA ILE A 199 9.51 9.08 -22.80
C ILE A 199 8.78 10.13 -23.65
N ARG A 200 7.49 9.96 -23.88
CA ARG A 200 6.69 10.90 -24.66
C ARG A 200 6.67 12.29 -24.00
N ARG A 201 6.47 12.37 -22.67
CA ARG A 201 6.50 13.64 -21.93
C ARG A 201 7.85 14.33 -22.05
N ILE A 202 8.96 13.60 -21.94
CA ILE A 202 10.31 14.17 -22.08
C ILE A 202 10.54 14.65 -23.52
N LYS A 203 10.13 13.88 -24.55
CA LYS A 203 10.23 14.31 -25.93
C LYS A 203 9.43 15.60 -26.22
N GLU A 204 8.20 15.67 -25.73
CA GLU A 204 7.36 16.88 -25.83
C GLU A 204 8.02 18.09 -25.14
N ALA A 205 8.54 17.91 -23.92
CA ALA A 205 9.19 18.97 -23.16
C ALA A 205 10.51 19.43 -23.83
N CYS A 206 11.31 18.50 -24.35
CA CYS A 206 12.52 18.82 -25.12
C CYS A 206 12.18 19.63 -26.36
N GLY A 207 11.17 19.22 -27.15
CA GLY A 207 10.72 19.95 -28.33
C GLY A 207 10.27 21.38 -28.00
N ASN A 208 9.50 21.55 -26.93
CA ASN A 208 9.05 22.87 -26.45
C ASN A 208 10.23 23.74 -25.98
N ALA A 209 11.32 23.12 -25.54
CA ALA A 209 12.54 23.77 -25.06
C ALA A 209 13.58 24.02 -26.18
N GLY A 210 13.28 23.66 -27.43
CA GLY A 210 14.17 23.79 -28.59
C GLY A 210 15.26 22.73 -28.67
N ILE A 211 15.09 21.57 -27.98
CA ILE A 211 16.02 20.43 -28.04
C ILE A 211 15.43 19.39 -29.01
N ALA A 212 16.08 19.18 -30.15
CA ALA A 212 15.65 18.18 -31.14
C ALA A 212 16.07 16.78 -30.72
N ILE A 213 15.24 15.77 -31.00
CA ILE A 213 15.55 14.35 -30.79
C ILE A 213 15.31 13.62 -32.10
N ASP A 214 16.40 13.13 -32.74
CA ASP A 214 16.32 12.52 -34.08
C ASP A 214 15.77 11.09 -34.04
N GLY A 215 15.88 10.42 -32.89
CA GLY A 215 15.35 9.07 -32.69
C GLY A 215 16.14 8.00 -33.43
N MET A 216 17.40 8.24 -33.77
CA MET A 216 18.24 7.25 -34.48
C MET A 216 18.56 6.07 -33.58
N THR A 217 18.54 4.88 -34.14
CA THR A 217 19.00 3.66 -33.44
C THR A 217 20.50 3.69 -33.36
N LEU A 218 21.04 4.09 -32.23
CA LEU A 218 22.47 4.09 -31.95
C LEU A 218 22.80 3.01 -30.92
N ASN A 219 24.00 2.43 -31.04
CA ASN A 219 24.55 1.56 -30.01
C ASN A 219 24.81 2.37 -28.73
N ASP A 220 24.77 1.70 -27.59
CA ASP A 220 25.14 2.36 -26.35
C ASP A 220 26.62 2.69 -26.34
N ALA A 221 26.94 3.95 -26.13
CA ALA A 221 28.34 4.39 -25.98
C ALA A 221 28.88 3.87 -24.62
N ASN A 222 30.20 3.62 -24.56
CA ASN A 222 30.86 3.25 -23.30
C ASN A 222 30.94 4.40 -22.30
N SER A 223 30.86 5.65 -22.79
CA SER A 223 30.85 6.85 -21.92
C SER A 223 29.43 7.15 -21.44
N ARG A 224 29.26 7.26 -20.12
CA ARG A 224 27.99 7.66 -19.49
C ARG A 224 28.23 8.80 -18.53
N LYS A 225 27.56 9.94 -18.75
CA LYS A 225 27.57 11.07 -17.83
C LYS A 225 26.22 11.16 -17.13
N LEU A 226 26.21 11.07 -15.79
CA LEU A 226 25.03 11.32 -14.98
C LEU A 226 24.68 12.82 -15.07
N ILE A 227 23.44 13.14 -15.43
CA ILE A 227 22.95 14.53 -15.54
C ILE A 227 21.77 14.82 -14.60
N VAL A 228 21.01 13.77 -14.18
CA VAL A 228 19.95 13.87 -13.18
C VAL A 228 20.04 12.68 -12.23
N ASP A 229 19.99 12.95 -10.92
CA ASP A 229 19.74 11.96 -9.86
C ASP A 229 18.47 12.41 -9.11
N HIS A 230 17.32 12.10 -9.72
CA HIS A 230 16.01 12.44 -9.14
C HIS A 230 15.77 11.59 -7.90
N ARG A 231 15.49 12.23 -6.76
CA ARG A 231 15.21 11.59 -5.49
C ARG A 231 13.73 11.72 -5.14
N SER A 232 13.10 10.60 -4.77
CA SER A 232 11.70 10.61 -4.31
C SER A 232 11.53 11.43 -3.03
N ALA A 233 10.29 11.66 -2.61
CA ALA A 233 9.97 11.93 -1.22
C ALA A 233 10.54 10.84 -0.29
N THR A 234 10.58 11.04 1.02
CA THR A 234 11.04 10.02 1.97
C THR A 234 10.11 8.81 1.95
N ILE A 235 10.65 7.65 2.34
CA ILE A 235 9.82 6.44 2.48
C ILE A 235 8.75 6.64 3.56
N ASP A 236 8.98 7.48 4.58
CA ASP A 236 7.99 7.89 5.57
C ASP A 236 6.75 8.51 4.89
N GLU A 237 6.97 9.53 4.03
CA GLU A 237 5.89 10.20 3.31
C GLU A 237 5.15 9.24 2.38
N ILE A 238 5.88 8.30 1.75
CA ILE A 238 5.36 7.26 0.86
C ILE A 238 4.51 6.25 1.63
N MET A 239 4.98 5.77 2.80
CA MET A 239 4.25 4.86 3.68
C MET A 239 2.96 5.51 4.22
N ARG A 240 3.06 6.74 4.68
CA ARG A 240 1.94 7.54 5.18
C ARG A 240 0.86 7.72 4.11
N HIS A 241 1.26 8.11 2.91
CA HIS A 241 0.34 8.20 1.78
C HIS A 241 -0.35 6.85 1.48
N CYS A 242 0.45 5.78 1.37
CA CYS A 242 -0.06 4.43 1.12
C CYS A 242 -1.11 3.99 2.14
N MET A 243 -0.89 4.25 3.43
CA MET A 243 -1.83 3.91 4.49
C MET A 243 -3.09 4.77 4.45
N ARG A 244 -2.95 6.08 4.22
CA ARG A 244 -4.02 7.07 4.24
C ARG A 244 -5.02 6.87 3.10
N VAL A 245 -4.56 6.69 1.86
CA VAL A 245 -5.41 6.54 0.67
C VAL A 245 -5.53 5.11 0.17
N SER A 246 -4.79 4.20 0.79
CA SER A 246 -4.80 2.76 0.45
C SER A 246 -4.24 2.45 -0.96
N ASP A 247 -3.16 3.14 -1.36
CA ASP A 247 -2.57 2.98 -2.70
C ASP A 247 -1.91 1.61 -2.88
N ASN A 248 -2.33 0.87 -3.92
CA ASN A 248 -1.84 -0.48 -4.19
C ASN A 248 -0.47 -0.45 -4.87
N LEU A 249 -0.22 0.49 -5.79
CA LEU A 249 1.06 0.64 -6.47
C LEU A 249 2.18 0.90 -5.46
N TYR A 250 1.92 1.76 -4.48
CA TYR A 250 2.87 2.08 -3.41
C TYR A 250 3.20 0.84 -2.57
N ALA A 251 2.19 0.07 -2.18
CA ALA A 251 2.39 -1.16 -1.41
C ALA A 251 3.19 -2.23 -2.17
N GLU A 252 2.89 -2.44 -3.47
CA GLU A 252 3.63 -3.39 -4.30
C GLU A 252 5.08 -2.95 -4.54
N SER A 253 5.31 -1.64 -4.75
CA SER A 253 6.67 -1.10 -4.87
C SER A 253 7.46 -1.31 -3.57
N MET A 254 6.84 -1.06 -2.41
CA MET A 254 7.46 -1.27 -1.10
C MET A 254 7.80 -2.74 -0.84
N LEU A 255 6.89 -3.68 -1.18
CA LEU A 255 7.18 -5.10 -1.05
C LEU A 255 8.38 -5.54 -1.92
N ARG A 256 8.47 -5.05 -3.16
CA ARG A 256 9.60 -5.31 -4.05
C ARG A 256 10.88 -4.63 -3.56
N THR A 257 10.75 -3.45 -2.96
CA THR A 257 11.87 -2.73 -2.35
C THR A 257 12.46 -3.50 -1.18
N LEU A 258 11.63 -4.16 -0.35
CA LEU A 258 12.10 -5.05 0.71
C LEU A 258 13.06 -6.11 0.15
N ALA A 259 12.70 -6.79 -0.95
CA ALA A 259 13.59 -7.76 -1.58
C ALA A 259 14.89 -7.10 -2.08
N MET A 260 14.80 -5.91 -2.67
CA MET A 260 15.96 -5.19 -3.20
C MET A 260 16.95 -4.79 -2.11
N VAL A 261 16.48 -4.21 -1.00
CA VAL A 261 17.37 -3.76 0.08
C VAL A 261 17.98 -4.90 0.86
N GLU A 262 17.33 -6.06 0.88
CA GLU A 262 17.86 -7.31 1.42
C GLU A 262 18.75 -8.08 0.41
N GLY A 263 19.14 -7.44 -0.70
CA GLY A 263 20.09 -7.99 -1.68
C GLY A 263 19.52 -9.09 -2.58
N GLN A 264 18.22 -9.22 -2.67
CA GLN A 264 17.56 -10.19 -3.54
C GLN A 264 16.99 -9.52 -4.81
N SER A 265 16.64 -10.34 -5.80
CA SER A 265 15.89 -9.85 -6.97
C SER A 265 14.55 -9.25 -6.51
N ALA A 266 14.26 -8.02 -6.89
CA ALA A 266 13.10 -7.25 -6.45
C ALA A 266 11.80 -7.73 -7.11
N THR A 267 11.44 -8.98 -6.87
CA THR A 267 10.17 -9.60 -7.29
C THR A 267 9.16 -9.60 -6.14
N THR A 268 7.88 -9.64 -6.46
CA THR A 268 6.82 -9.83 -5.45
C THR A 268 7.04 -11.12 -4.66
N ALA A 269 7.46 -12.21 -5.32
CA ALA A 269 7.68 -13.50 -4.66
C ALA A 269 8.80 -13.42 -3.59
N ASN A 270 9.93 -12.81 -3.91
CA ASN A 270 11.04 -12.65 -2.94
C ASN A 270 10.65 -11.70 -1.80
N GLY A 271 9.90 -10.62 -2.11
CA GLY A 271 9.37 -9.73 -1.07
C GLY A 271 8.47 -10.47 -0.09
N VAL A 272 7.53 -11.28 -0.59
CA VAL A 272 6.65 -12.13 0.23
C VAL A 272 7.44 -13.15 1.05
N GLU A 273 8.47 -13.78 0.47
CA GLU A 273 9.31 -14.74 1.19
C GLU A 273 10.04 -14.07 2.37
N LEU A 274 10.62 -12.89 2.15
CA LEU A 274 11.31 -12.12 3.19
C LEU A 274 10.34 -11.63 4.27
N GLU A 275 9.18 -11.10 3.88
CA GLU A 275 8.13 -10.71 4.81
C GLU A 275 7.69 -11.90 5.69
N ASN A 276 7.42 -13.05 5.09
CA ASN A 276 7.08 -14.27 5.81
C ASN A 276 8.21 -14.71 6.76
N LYS A 277 9.47 -14.66 6.30
CA LYS A 277 10.63 -15.01 7.10
C LYS A 277 10.78 -14.10 8.32
N MET A 278 10.60 -12.79 8.13
CA MET A 278 10.69 -11.82 9.20
C MET A 278 9.65 -12.07 10.29
N TRP A 279 8.37 -12.21 9.93
CA TRP A 279 7.31 -12.43 10.92
C TRP A 279 7.39 -13.81 11.59
N ARG A 280 7.85 -14.86 10.89
CA ARG A 280 8.17 -16.15 11.51
C ARG A 280 9.32 -16.03 12.50
N GLY A 281 10.33 -15.20 12.20
CA GLY A 281 11.45 -14.89 13.09
C GLY A 281 11.03 -14.20 14.40
N LYS A 282 9.88 -13.52 14.38
CA LYS A 282 9.20 -12.92 15.54
C LYS A 282 8.27 -13.91 16.26
N ASN A 283 8.29 -15.20 15.91
CA ASN A 283 7.45 -16.27 16.42
C ASN A 283 5.94 -16.13 16.17
N LEU A 284 5.52 -15.35 15.16
CA LEU A 284 4.11 -15.24 14.78
C LEU A 284 3.62 -16.55 14.14
N SER A 285 2.39 -16.94 14.49
CA SER A 285 1.76 -18.13 13.91
C SER A 285 1.22 -17.87 12.52
N PHE A 286 1.62 -18.69 11.55
CA PHE A 286 1.12 -18.66 10.17
C PHE A 286 -0.04 -19.64 9.90
N ASN A 287 -0.65 -20.19 10.95
CA ASN A 287 -1.83 -21.05 10.78
C ASN A 287 -2.98 -20.22 10.19
N GLY A 288 -3.47 -20.65 9.00
CA GLY A 288 -4.52 -19.93 8.27
C GLY A 288 -4.04 -18.65 7.55
N VAL A 289 -2.73 -18.40 7.48
CA VAL A 289 -2.13 -17.25 6.78
C VAL A 289 -1.51 -17.69 5.45
N ASN A 290 -1.80 -16.93 4.40
CA ASN A 290 -1.19 -17.05 3.07
C ASN A 290 -1.06 -15.66 2.47
N ILE A 291 0.15 -15.15 2.36
CA ILE A 291 0.48 -13.85 1.77
C ILE A 291 0.98 -14.08 0.34
N VAL A 292 0.44 -13.34 -0.62
CA VAL A 292 0.83 -13.47 -2.04
C VAL A 292 1.19 -12.14 -2.71
N ASP A 293 0.73 -11.01 -2.15
CA ASP A 293 1.05 -9.65 -2.62
C ASP A 293 1.17 -8.66 -1.45
N GLY A 294 1.66 -7.46 -1.71
CA GLY A 294 1.86 -6.44 -0.67
C GLY A 294 0.64 -5.53 -0.45
N SER A 295 -0.24 -5.43 -1.42
CA SER A 295 -1.39 -4.51 -1.39
C SER A 295 -2.64 -5.09 -0.76
N GLY A 296 -2.76 -6.43 -0.78
CA GLY A 296 -3.97 -7.14 -0.42
C GLY A 296 -5.00 -7.17 -1.55
N LEU A 297 -4.64 -6.83 -2.80
CA LEU A 297 -5.55 -6.85 -3.94
C LEU A 297 -5.91 -8.27 -4.36
N SER A 298 -5.00 -9.22 -4.19
CA SER A 298 -5.27 -10.62 -4.47
C SER A 298 -6.33 -11.20 -3.53
N ARG A 299 -7.37 -11.80 -4.10
CA ARG A 299 -8.39 -12.52 -3.34
C ARG A 299 -7.91 -13.87 -2.80
N THR A 300 -6.67 -14.28 -3.10
CA THR A 300 -6.06 -15.50 -2.56
C THR A 300 -5.27 -15.24 -1.27
N ASN A 301 -5.01 -13.97 -0.91
CA ASN A 301 -4.48 -13.63 0.41
C ASN A 301 -5.38 -14.18 1.52
N ARG A 302 -4.78 -14.71 2.56
CA ARG A 302 -5.47 -15.17 3.77
C ARG A 302 -4.74 -14.67 5.01
N MET A 303 -5.50 -14.17 5.97
CA MET A 303 -5.00 -13.81 7.31
C MET A 303 -6.01 -14.19 8.37
N THR A 304 -5.56 -14.29 9.59
CA THR A 304 -6.40 -14.40 10.78
C THR A 304 -6.37 -13.10 11.57
N ALA A 305 -7.41 -12.82 12.35
CA ALA A 305 -7.40 -11.66 13.23
C ALA A 305 -6.26 -11.78 14.26
N THR A 306 -5.96 -12.98 14.73
CA THR A 306 -4.81 -13.25 15.62
C THR A 306 -3.49 -12.82 14.98
N PHE A 307 -3.20 -13.25 13.74
CA PHE A 307 -1.96 -12.87 13.06
C PHE A 307 -1.81 -11.35 12.91
N LEU A 308 -2.89 -10.67 12.47
CA LEU A 308 -2.87 -9.20 12.35
C LEU A 308 -2.67 -8.52 13.72
N THR A 309 -3.30 -9.05 14.77
CA THR A 309 -3.11 -8.55 16.15
C THR A 309 -1.66 -8.71 16.57
N ASP A 310 -1.04 -9.86 16.32
CA ASP A 310 0.35 -10.12 16.70
C ASP A 310 1.33 -9.19 15.95
N VAL A 311 1.11 -8.95 14.64
CA VAL A 311 1.88 -7.95 13.87
C VAL A 311 1.75 -6.55 14.47
N LEU A 312 0.54 -6.11 14.77
CA LEU A 312 0.28 -4.79 15.33
C LEU A 312 0.83 -4.64 16.76
N LYS A 313 0.78 -5.68 17.58
CA LYS A 313 1.42 -5.70 18.90
C LYS A 313 2.94 -5.54 18.79
N GLU A 314 3.58 -6.31 17.92
CA GLU A 314 5.02 -6.23 17.69
C GLU A 314 5.45 -4.82 17.24
N MET A 315 4.60 -4.15 16.46
CA MET A 315 4.87 -2.83 15.89
C MET A 315 4.39 -1.66 16.78
N SER A 316 3.66 -1.91 17.86
CA SER A 316 3.04 -0.85 18.68
C SER A 316 4.04 0.10 19.35
N GLY A 317 5.26 -0.35 19.59
CA GLY A 317 6.35 0.48 20.13
C GLY A 317 7.05 1.36 19.08
N ASN A 318 6.73 1.21 17.78
CA ASN A 318 7.32 2.03 16.73
C ASN A 318 6.39 3.22 16.45
N VAL A 319 6.78 4.41 16.93
CA VAL A 319 5.98 5.65 16.84
C VAL A 319 5.69 6.03 15.39
N ASP A 320 6.68 5.90 14.49
CA ASP A 320 6.49 6.24 13.07
C ASP A 320 5.45 5.32 12.45
N TYR A 321 5.55 4.01 12.69
CA TYR A 321 4.60 3.03 12.17
C TYR A 321 3.17 3.31 12.65
N VAL A 322 2.98 3.57 13.94
CA VAL A 322 1.65 3.89 14.51
C VAL A 322 1.08 5.15 13.86
N SER A 323 1.91 6.17 13.62
CA SER A 323 1.51 7.44 13.02
C SER A 323 1.07 7.35 11.54
N PHE A 324 1.35 6.24 10.85
CA PHE A 324 0.90 6.04 9.47
C PHE A 324 -0.58 5.69 9.35
N PHE A 325 -1.20 5.22 10.42
CA PHE A 325 -2.61 4.84 10.40
C PHE A 325 -3.50 6.08 10.39
N PRO A 326 -4.43 6.21 9.41
CA PRO A 326 -5.34 7.34 9.37
C PRO A 326 -6.27 7.36 10.60
N LEU A 327 -6.50 8.57 11.12
CA LEU A 327 -7.38 8.79 12.27
C LEU A 327 -8.85 8.82 11.84
N ALA A 328 -9.68 8.16 12.61
CA ALA A 328 -11.13 8.16 12.46
C ALA A 328 -11.69 9.59 12.59
N GLY A 329 -12.70 9.91 11.79
CA GLY A 329 -13.31 11.24 11.72
C GLY A 329 -12.50 12.31 10.99
N GLN A 330 -11.19 12.10 10.81
CA GLN A 330 -10.26 13.14 10.36
C GLN A 330 -9.79 12.97 8.93
N GLU A 331 -9.28 11.80 8.54
CA GLU A 331 -8.53 11.70 7.30
C GLU A 331 -8.70 10.40 6.52
N GLY A 332 -8.27 10.45 5.25
CA GLY A 332 -8.15 9.30 4.38
C GLY A 332 -9.45 8.50 4.25
N THR A 333 -9.34 7.20 4.30
CA THR A 333 -10.47 6.26 4.19
C THR A 333 -11.36 6.23 5.43
N LEU A 334 -10.95 6.87 6.53
CA LEU A 334 -11.68 6.97 7.79
C LEU A 334 -12.34 8.33 8.06
N LYS A 335 -12.22 9.29 7.12
CA LYS A 335 -12.69 10.68 7.30
C LYS A 335 -14.13 10.83 7.82
N SER A 336 -14.98 9.87 7.57
CA SER A 336 -16.37 9.86 8.07
C SER A 336 -16.66 8.69 9.05
N PHE A 337 -15.67 7.87 9.42
CA PHE A 337 -15.80 6.75 10.34
C PHE A 337 -15.69 7.25 11.78
N LEU A 338 -16.65 6.91 12.64
CA LEU A 338 -16.74 7.38 14.05
C LEU A 338 -16.71 8.91 14.19
N LYS A 339 -16.98 9.64 13.10
CA LYS A 339 -16.95 11.10 13.10
C LYS A 339 -18.00 11.67 14.08
N ASP A 340 -17.62 12.72 14.82
CA ASP A 340 -18.45 13.41 15.80
C ASP A 340 -18.93 12.47 16.95
N THR A 341 -18.19 11.39 17.25
CA THR A 341 -18.40 10.49 18.40
C THR A 341 -17.27 10.64 19.42
N GLU A 342 -17.40 10.00 20.59
CA GLU A 342 -16.37 9.97 21.63
C GLU A 342 -15.07 9.25 21.21
N LEU A 343 -15.10 8.48 20.11
CA LEU A 343 -13.95 7.80 19.53
C LEU A 343 -13.36 8.54 18.32
N ASP A 344 -13.92 9.70 17.94
CA ASP A 344 -13.33 10.57 16.91
C ASP A 344 -11.89 10.92 17.29
N SER A 345 -10.95 10.77 16.36
CA SER A 345 -9.52 11.00 16.55
C SER A 345 -8.78 10.03 17.49
N TYR A 346 -9.49 9.15 18.22
CA TYR A 346 -8.88 8.15 19.10
C TYR A 346 -8.75 6.76 18.50
N ILE A 347 -9.23 6.56 17.28
CA ILE A 347 -9.15 5.31 16.54
C ILE A 347 -8.31 5.53 15.27
N ALA A 348 -7.21 4.80 15.15
CA ALA A 348 -6.28 4.86 14.02
C ALA A 348 -6.24 3.50 13.32
N LEU A 349 -6.92 3.36 12.16
CA LEU A 349 -7.10 2.07 11.50
C LEU A 349 -6.79 2.12 10.00
N LYS A 350 -6.13 1.10 9.51
CA LYS A 350 -6.12 0.78 8.08
C LYS A 350 -7.42 0.10 7.70
N THR A 351 -8.05 0.57 6.63
CA THR A 351 -9.22 -0.07 6.03
C THR A 351 -8.83 -1.09 4.97
N GLY A 352 -9.60 -2.16 4.86
CA GLY A 352 -9.53 -3.13 3.76
C GLY A 352 -10.91 -3.32 3.15
N SER A 353 -11.08 -3.03 1.85
CA SER A 353 -12.39 -3.09 1.21
C SER A 353 -12.32 -3.73 -0.16
N MET A 354 -13.18 -4.73 -0.38
CA MET A 354 -13.48 -5.34 -1.68
C MET A 354 -14.98 -5.62 -1.77
N ARG A 355 -15.45 -6.11 -2.90
CA ARG A 355 -16.85 -6.58 -3.02
C ARG A 355 -17.11 -7.69 -2.00
N GLY A 356 -18.05 -7.46 -1.05
CA GLY A 356 -18.40 -8.39 0.01
C GLY A 356 -17.35 -8.52 1.12
N ILE A 357 -16.37 -7.61 1.19
CA ILE A 357 -15.30 -7.63 2.20
C ILE A 357 -15.13 -6.23 2.78
N GLN A 358 -15.08 -6.15 4.12
CA GLN A 358 -14.73 -4.96 4.88
C GLN A 358 -13.89 -5.37 6.07
N CYS A 359 -12.70 -4.81 6.18
CA CYS A 359 -11.75 -5.07 7.27
C CYS A 359 -11.23 -3.76 7.86
N TYR A 360 -10.86 -3.79 9.12
CA TYR A 360 -10.19 -2.74 9.85
C TYR A 360 -9.09 -3.36 10.71
N ALA A 361 -7.90 -2.74 10.75
CA ALA A 361 -6.79 -3.20 11.57
C ALA A 361 -5.93 -1.99 11.99
N GLY A 362 -5.58 -1.89 13.26
CA GLY A 362 -4.76 -0.80 13.80
C GLY A 362 -4.97 -0.62 15.30
N TYR A 363 -5.14 0.61 15.78
CA TYR A 363 -5.03 0.96 17.18
C TYR A 363 -6.19 1.84 17.70
N LYS A 364 -6.49 1.70 19.01
CA LYS A 364 -7.06 2.76 19.81
C LYS A 364 -5.92 3.51 20.48
N LEU A 365 -6.00 4.83 20.48
CA LEU A 365 -5.00 5.73 21.04
C LEU A 365 -5.52 6.39 22.33
N ASP A 366 -4.59 6.91 23.14
CA ASP A 366 -4.89 7.82 24.25
C ASP A 366 -4.78 9.30 23.84
N ASP A 367 -4.82 10.22 24.82
CA ASP A 367 -4.75 11.67 24.59
C ASP A 367 -3.38 12.13 24.07
N ASP A 368 -2.33 11.35 24.28
CA ASP A 368 -0.95 11.59 23.77
C ASP A 368 -0.71 10.89 22.42
N TYR A 369 -1.76 10.33 21.82
CA TYR A 369 -1.70 9.51 20.60
C TYR A 369 -0.85 8.24 20.71
N ALA A 370 -0.60 7.75 21.94
CA ALA A 370 0.05 6.46 22.14
C ALA A 370 -0.97 5.30 22.01
N PRO A 371 -0.59 4.16 21.42
CA PRO A 371 -1.49 3.03 21.23
C PRO A 371 -1.78 2.33 22.56
N THR A 372 -3.05 2.22 22.92
CA THR A 372 -3.51 1.52 24.12
C THR A 372 -4.09 0.15 23.84
N HIS A 373 -4.70 -0.03 22.66
CA HIS A 373 -5.28 -1.31 22.25
C HIS A 373 -5.00 -1.57 20.77
N VAL A 374 -4.86 -2.84 20.43
CA VAL A 374 -4.94 -3.31 19.04
C VAL A 374 -6.39 -3.61 18.73
N VAL A 375 -6.82 -3.20 17.53
CA VAL A 375 -8.17 -3.42 17.01
C VAL A 375 -8.10 -4.12 15.67
N VAL A 376 -8.68 -5.32 15.54
CA VAL A 376 -8.81 -6.05 14.28
C VAL A 376 -10.26 -6.50 14.10
N ILE A 377 -10.89 -6.09 12.99
CA ILE A 377 -12.24 -6.48 12.57
C ILE A 377 -12.16 -6.94 11.13
N MET A 378 -12.60 -8.15 10.83
CA MET A 378 -12.63 -8.71 9.48
C MET A 378 -14.03 -9.27 9.18
N ILE A 379 -14.68 -8.77 8.14
CA ILE A 379 -16.01 -9.20 7.71
C ILE A 379 -15.94 -9.54 6.23
N ASN A 380 -16.16 -10.82 5.90
CA ASN A 380 -16.16 -11.33 4.54
C ASN A 380 -17.52 -11.90 4.15
N ASN A 381 -17.84 -11.89 2.87
CA ASN A 381 -19.05 -12.50 2.28
C ASN A 381 -20.37 -11.84 2.68
N PHE A 382 -20.36 -10.59 3.15
CA PHE A 382 -21.60 -9.86 3.39
C PHE A 382 -22.33 -9.50 2.09
N LYS A 383 -23.65 -9.43 2.13
CA LYS A 383 -24.52 -9.13 0.99
C LYS A 383 -25.21 -7.76 1.09
N CYS A 384 -25.29 -7.19 2.30
CA CYS A 384 -25.83 -5.85 2.51
C CYS A 384 -24.93 -4.74 1.95
N SER A 385 -25.34 -3.49 2.08
CA SER A 385 -24.49 -2.35 1.70
C SER A 385 -23.29 -2.22 2.64
N ARG A 386 -22.17 -1.71 2.11
CA ARG A 386 -20.98 -1.42 2.91
C ARG A 386 -21.24 -0.40 4.02
N SER A 387 -22.18 0.54 3.81
CA SER A 387 -22.57 1.53 4.82
C SER A 387 -23.16 0.87 6.06
N ILE A 388 -23.99 -0.16 5.90
CA ILE A 388 -24.54 -0.94 7.01
C ILE A 388 -23.42 -1.64 7.79
N VAL A 389 -22.51 -2.33 7.08
CA VAL A 389 -21.38 -3.00 7.73
C VAL A 389 -20.50 -2.03 8.50
N ARG A 390 -20.27 -0.85 7.96
CA ARG A 390 -19.52 0.22 8.59
C ARG A 390 -20.20 0.71 9.86
N GLU A 391 -21.51 1.02 9.82
CA GLU A 391 -22.29 1.44 10.96
C GLU A 391 -22.28 0.41 12.10
N LEU A 392 -22.36 -0.89 11.76
CA LEU A 392 -22.26 -1.97 12.73
C LEU A 392 -20.88 -2.02 13.40
N CYS A 393 -19.80 -1.79 12.64
CA CYS A 393 -18.46 -1.71 13.22
C CYS A 393 -18.30 -0.49 14.14
N GLU A 394 -18.85 0.68 13.77
CA GLU A 394 -18.86 1.88 14.59
C GLU A 394 -19.61 1.63 15.92
N LYS A 395 -20.81 1.06 15.87
CA LYS A 395 -21.59 0.69 17.07
C LYS A 395 -20.84 -0.31 17.96
N MET A 396 -20.21 -1.32 17.35
CA MET A 396 -19.41 -2.28 18.09
C MET A 396 -18.27 -1.59 18.86
N LEU A 397 -17.49 -0.72 18.19
CA LEU A 397 -16.37 -0.02 18.82
C LEU A 397 -16.80 0.92 19.93
N LEU A 398 -17.89 1.69 19.73
CA LEU A 398 -18.47 2.55 20.77
C LEU A 398 -18.88 1.73 21.99
N LYS A 399 -19.51 0.57 21.79
CA LYS A 399 -19.92 -0.30 22.88
C LYS A 399 -18.76 -0.99 23.60
N THR A 400 -17.67 -1.28 22.86
CA THR A 400 -16.47 -1.88 23.46
C THR A 400 -15.71 -0.88 24.34
N PHE A 401 -15.61 0.39 23.92
CA PHE A 401 -14.71 1.35 24.55
C PHE A 401 -15.38 2.41 25.40
N ILE A 402 -16.69 2.70 25.20
CA ILE A 402 -17.36 3.80 25.88
C ILE A 402 -18.46 3.31 26.84
N GLN A 403 -19.18 2.24 26.53
CA GLN A 403 -20.29 1.67 27.32
C GLN A 403 -19.92 0.41 28.09
#